data_aec7465b2fd99121c1582a4b217edfec
#
_entry.id   aec7465b2fd99121c1582a4b217edfec
#
_cell.length_a   1.000
_cell.length_b   1.000
_cell.length_c   1.000
_cell.angle_alpha   90.00
_cell.angle_beta   90.00
_cell.angle_gamma   90.00
#
_symmetry.space_group_name_H-M   'P 1'
#
loop_
_entity.id
_entity.type
_entity.pdbx_description
1 polymer ?
#
loop_
_entity_poly.entity_id
_entity_poly.type
_entity_poly.pdbx_seq_one_letter_code
_entity_poly.pdbx_strand_id
1 'polypeptide(L)'
;MVASSDCERCRDGWVTQPANAASSLAYVAAGLDLLRHPDRDRAFALAVAGVGVGSVGLHGPGGPVGKWAHDASLLAMLGLLALSDLTVAEGRPKPPAAIAAVVAASAVAAHPRSTDAAQAVAGGLAAAAEVRRFVRQGGPREVFVALPLWSAGLALHVLGRTGQPWCRPDATLQAHAAWHVVSAAALWSRRRF
;
A
#
# COMPACT_ATOMS: atom_id res chain seq x y z
N MET A 1 -4.03 17.40 -17.06
CA MET A 1 -3.34 16.12 -16.83
C MET A 1 -2.52 16.28 -15.56
N VAL A 2 -2.81 15.52 -14.51
CA VAL A 2 -1.91 15.45 -13.35
C VAL A 2 -0.67 14.75 -13.86
N ALA A 3 0.51 15.43 -13.80
CA ALA A 3 1.77 14.78 -14.14
C ALA A 3 1.91 13.57 -13.21
N SER A 4 1.90 12.38 -13.79
CA SER A 4 2.03 11.15 -13.00
C SER A 4 3.40 11.12 -12.36
N SER A 5 3.46 11.03 -11.03
CA SER A 5 4.72 10.83 -10.30
C SER A 5 5.32 9.44 -10.56
N ASP A 6 4.56 8.55 -11.19
CA ASP A 6 4.80 7.10 -11.20
C ASP A 6 5.46 6.59 -12.47
N CYS A 7 6.02 7.49 -13.25
CA CYS A 7 6.83 7.26 -14.44
C CYS A 7 6.06 6.71 -15.66
N GLU A 8 5.15 5.74 -15.52
CA GLU A 8 4.45 5.16 -16.67
C GLU A 8 3.72 6.26 -17.47
N ARG A 9 3.95 6.28 -18.78
CA ARG A 9 3.30 7.23 -19.69
C ARG A 9 1.78 7.04 -19.66
N CYS A 10 1.05 8.12 -19.40
CA CYS A 10 -0.40 8.11 -19.53
C CYS A 10 -0.80 7.96 -20.99
N ARG A 11 -1.72 7.05 -21.26
CA ARG A 11 -2.31 6.77 -22.56
C ARG A 11 -3.73 7.27 -22.62
N ASP A 12 -4.22 7.52 -23.81
CA ASP A 12 -5.64 7.80 -24.03
C ASP A 12 -6.46 6.52 -23.84
N GLY A 13 -7.64 6.67 -23.24
CA GLY A 13 -8.59 5.55 -23.02
C GLY A 13 -8.95 5.36 -21.56
N TRP A 14 -9.66 4.27 -21.27
CA TRP A 14 -10.18 3.94 -19.94
C TRP A 14 -9.08 3.49 -18.97
N VAL A 15 -7.97 2.98 -19.47
CA VAL A 15 -6.83 2.56 -18.65
C VAL A 15 -5.63 3.41 -19.06
N THR A 16 -5.36 4.44 -18.27
CA THR A 16 -4.34 5.44 -18.59
C THR A 16 -2.93 4.94 -18.34
N GLN A 17 -2.72 4.09 -17.34
CA GLN A 17 -1.44 3.47 -16.98
C GLN A 17 -1.59 1.96 -16.84
N PRO A 18 -1.57 1.18 -17.95
CA PRO A 18 -1.96 -0.22 -17.93
C PRO A 18 -1.06 -1.13 -17.10
N ALA A 19 0.25 -0.90 -17.04
CA ALA A 19 1.13 -1.72 -16.22
C ALA A 19 0.88 -1.50 -14.73
N ASN A 20 0.73 -0.24 -14.31
CA ASN A 20 0.41 0.13 -12.93
C ASN A 20 -1.00 -0.35 -12.53
N ALA A 21 -1.99 -0.21 -13.42
CA ALA A 21 -3.34 -0.68 -13.16
C ALA A 21 -3.39 -2.22 -13.01
N ALA A 22 -2.74 -2.96 -13.91
CA ALA A 22 -2.72 -4.42 -13.86
C ALA A 22 -1.98 -4.94 -12.61
N SER A 23 -0.83 -4.36 -12.28
CA SER A 23 -0.06 -4.77 -11.10
C SER A 23 -0.77 -4.45 -9.78
N SER A 24 -1.67 -3.47 -9.75
CA SER A 24 -2.50 -3.14 -8.58
C SER A 24 -3.40 -4.31 -8.15
N LEU A 25 -3.74 -5.22 -9.07
CA LEU A 25 -4.49 -6.43 -8.76
C LEU A 25 -3.74 -7.38 -7.82
N ALA A 26 -2.42 -7.24 -7.68
CA ALA A 26 -1.65 -8.02 -6.70
C ALA A 26 -2.12 -7.73 -5.26
N TYR A 27 -2.47 -6.49 -4.94
CA TYR A 27 -3.04 -6.14 -3.63
C TYR A 27 -4.44 -6.71 -3.45
N VAL A 28 -5.26 -6.71 -4.51
CA VAL A 28 -6.60 -7.33 -4.46
C VAL A 28 -6.45 -8.82 -4.15
N ALA A 29 -5.58 -9.51 -4.89
CA ALA A 29 -5.33 -10.93 -4.69
C ALA A 29 -4.78 -11.23 -3.27
N ALA A 30 -3.82 -10.43 -2.80
CA ALA A 30 -3.26 -10.56 -1.45
C ALA A 30 -4.33 -10.36 -0.37
N GLY A 31 -5.16 -9.30 -0.48
CA GLY A 31 -6.22 -9.01 0.48
C GLY A 31 -7.31 -10.08 0.49
N LEU A 32 -7.74 -10.57 -0.67
CA LEU A 32 -8.71 -11.64 -0.77
C LEU A 32 -8.19 -12.98 -0.20
N ASP A 33 -6.91 -13.29 -0.40
CA ASP A 33 -6.32 -14.48 0.20
C ASP A 33 -6.22 -14.34 1.72
N LEU A 34 -5.84 -13.16 2.23
CA LEU A 34 -5.83 -12.88 3.67
C LEU A 34 -7.22 -13.05 4.30
N LEU A 35 -8.32 -12.71 3.61
CA LEU A 35 -9.69 -12.89 4.09
C LEU A 35 -10.10 -14.35 4.25
N ARG A 36 -9.46 -15.28 3.52
CA ARG A 36 -9.73 -16.72 3.64
C ARG A 36 -9.21 -17.32 4.94
N HIS A 37 -8.36 -16.62 5.64
CA HIS A 37 -7.78 -17.08 6.89
C HIS A 37 -8.55 -16.50 8.09
N PRO A 38 -9.34 -17.32 8.83
CA PRO A 38 -10.23 -16.86 9.89
C PRO A 38 -9.49 -16.17 11.05
N ASP A 39 -8.22 -16.52 11.25
CA ASP A 39 -7.39 -15.98 12.32
C ASP A 39 -6.80 -14.60 11.97
N ARG A 40 -7.15 -14.04 10.82
CA ARG A 40 -6.60 -12.76 10.37
C ARG A 40 -7.49 -11.59 10.72
N ASP A 41 -6.84 -10.43 10.79
CA ASP A 41 -7.55 -9.16 10.91
C ASP A 41 -8.25 -8.84 9.59
N ARG A 42 -9.59 -8.99 9.60
CA ARG A 42 -10.43 -8.70 8.43
C ARG A 42 -10.35 -7.24 7.99
N ALA A 43 -10.19 -6.30 8.93
CA ALA A 43 -10.08 -4.89 8.60
C ALA A 43 -8.77 -4.62 7.81
N PHE A 44 -7.66 -5.23 8.25
CA PHE A 44 -6.40 -5.17 7.53
C PHE A 44 -6.49 -5.82 6.14
N ALA A 45 -7.07 -7.02 6.04
CA ALA A 45 -7.23 -7.73 4.77
C ALA A 45 -8.09 -6.92 3.76
N LEU A 46 -9.19 -6.32 4.23
CA LEU A 46 -10.04 -5.44 3.42
C LEU A 46 -9.29 -4.17 3.01
N ALA A 47 -8.48 -3.59 3.90
CA ALA A 47 -7.68 -2.41 3.55
C ALA A 47 -6.63 -2.73 2.48
N VAL A 48 -5.96 -3.89 2.56
CA VAL A 48 -5.03 -4.34 1.51
C VAL A 48 -5.74 -4.50 0.16
N ALA A 49 -6.89 -5.18 0.13
CA ALA A 49 -7.69 -5.27 -1.10
C ALA A 49 -8.15 -3.89 -1.59
N GLY A 50 -8.54 -3.01 -0.68
CA GLY A 50 -8.93 -1.63 -0.94
C GLY A 50 -7.83 -0.80 -1.62
N VAL A 51 -6.56 -0.97 -1.20
CA VAL A 51 -5.42 -0.35 -1.89
C VAL A 51 -5.39 -0.78 -3.36
N GLY A 52 -5.57 -2.07 -3.64
CA GLY A 52 -5.61 -2.56 -5.01
C GLY A 52 -6.72 -1.93 -5.84
N VAL A 53 -7.94 -1.87 -5.29
CA VAL A 53 -9.09 -1.24 -5.97
C VAL A 53 -8.86 0.26 -6.18
N GLY A 54 -8.38 0.96 -5.16
CA GLY A 54 -8.05 2.38 -5.25
C GLY A 54 -6.96 2.66 -6.28
N SER A 55 -5.90 1.82 -6.30
CA SER A 55 -4.82 1.92 -7.29
C SER A 55 -5.32 1.65 -8.72
N VAL A 56 -6.20 0.66 -8.92
CA VAL A 56 -6.86 0.47 -10.23
C VAL A 56 -7.66 1.71 -10.61
N GLY A 57 -8.36 2.33 -9.66
CA GLY A 57 -9.09 3.58 -9.89
C GLY A 57 -8.18 4.74 -10.30
N LEU A 58 -6.99 4.85 -9.69
CA LEU A 58 -6.01 5.89 -10.01
C LEU A 58 -5.34 5.66 -11.36
N HIS A 59 -4.80 4.45 -11.58
CA HIS A 59 -4.01 4.11 -12.79
C HIS A 59 -4.87 3.72 -13.99
N GLY A 60 -6.13 3.32 -13.75
CA GLY A 60 -7.12 3.08 -14.79
C GLY A 60 -7.74 4.39 -15.26
N PRO A 61 -8.99 4.70 -14.89
CA PRO A 61 -9.66 5.92 -15.34
C PRO A 61 -9.00 7.20 -14.79
N GLY A 62 -8.29 7.14 -13.67
CA GLY A 62 -7.64 8.29 -13.07
C GLY A 62 -8.61 9.28 -12.45
N GLY A 63 -8.23 10.56 -12.50
CA GLY A 63 -9.06 11.66 -12.02
C GLY A 63 -9.12 11.82 -10.49
N PRO A 64 -9.90 12.80 -10.01
CA PRO A 64 -9.93 13.12 -8.57
C PRO A 64 -10.49 11.99 -7.70
N VAL A 65 -11.49 11.27 -8.19
CA VAL A 65 -12.11 10.15 -7.46
C VAL A 65 -11.14 8.97 -7.35
N GLY A 66 -10.46 8.62 -8.45
CA GLY A 66 -9.45 7.56 -8.46
C GLY A 66 -8.30 7.90 -7.52
N LYS A 67 -7.82 9.14 -7.55
CA LYS A 67 -6.77 9.61 -6.63
C LYS A 67 -7.23 9.54 -5.18
N TRP A 68 -8.42 10.03 -4.85
CA TRP A 68 -8.96 9.96 -3.50
C TRP A 68 -9.09 8.52 -3.01
N ALA A 69 -9.63 7.62 -3.84
CA ALA A 69 -9.81 6.21 -3.47
C ALA A 69 -8.47 5.52 -3.20
N HIS A 70 -7.45 5.79 -4.03
CA HIS A 70 -6.09 5.31 -3.82
C HIS A 70 -5.51 5.82 -2.50
N ASP A 71 -5.53 7.13 -2.31
CA ASP A 71 -4.89 7.77 -1.16
C ASP A 71 -5.57 7.38 0.16
N ALA A 72 -6.91 7.33 0.18
CA ALA A 72 -7.69 6.92 1.34
C ALA A 72 -7.41 5.47 1.73
N SER A 73 -7.39 4.56 0.74
CA SER A 73 -7.13 3.13 0.99
C SER A 73 -5.69 2.88 1.44
N LEU A 74 -4.72 3.58 0.86
CA LEU A 74 -3.32 3.48 1.26
C LEU A 74 -3.10 3.99 2.69
N LEU A 75 -3.63 5.17 3.04
CA LEU A 75 -3.56 5.70 4.40
C LEU A 75 -4.25 4.80 5.42
N ALA A 76 -5.42 4.26 5.08
CA ALA A 76 -6.14 3.32 5.94
C ALA A 76 -5.31 2.04 6.19
N MET A 77 -4.74 1.47 5.14
CA MET A 77 -3.89 0.28 5.25
C MET A 77 -2.64 0.54 6.10
N LEU A 78 -1.92 1.64 5.87
CA LEU A 78 -0.75 2.00 6.66
C LEU A 78 -1.10 2.26 8.14
N GLY A 79 -2.22 2.94 8.40
CA GLY A 79 -2.71 3.17 9.75
C GLY A 79 -3.09 1.89 10.49
N LEU A 80 -3.78 0.96 9.82
CA LEU A 80 -4.13 -0.34 10.38
C LEU A 80 -2.90 -1.22 10.61
N LEU A 81 -1.91 -1.16 9.70
CA LEU A 81 -0.64 -1.84 9.86
C LEU A 81 0.10 -1.35 11.13
N ALA A 82 0.23 -0.04 11.27
CA ALA A 82 0.86 0.56 12.45
C ALA A 82 0.10 0.21 13.74
N LEU A 83 -1.23 0.30 13.74
CA LEU A 83 -2.07 -0.05 14.90
C LEU A 83 -1.90 -1.51 15.29
N SER A 84 -1.94 -2.44 14.32
CA SER A 84 -1.79 -3.88 14.62
C SER A 84 -0.44 -4.18 15.26
N ASP A 85 0.64 -3.56 14.80
CA ASP A 85 1.98 -3.79 15.33
C ASP A 85 2.23 -3.12 16.69
N LEU A 86 1.59 -1.98 16.93
CA LEU A 86 1.65 -1.31 18.23
C LEU A 86 0.84 -2.04 19.30
N THR A 87 -0.24 -2.72 18.91
CA THR A 87 -1.17 -3.42 19.81
C THR A 87 -0.95 -4.94 19.90
N VAL A 88 0.17 -5.43 19.37
CA VAL A 88 0.49 -6.89 19.37
C VAL A 88 0.37 -7.54 20.78
N ALA A 89 0.73 -6.80 21.85
CA ALA A 89 0.59 -7.28 23.22
C ALA A 89 -0.88 -7.35 23.70
N GLU A 90 -1.78 -6.60 23.07
CA GLU A 90 -3.19 -6.47 23.44
C GLU A 90 -4.13 -7.23 22.48
N GLY A 91 -3.58 -7.82 21.42
CA GLY A 91 -4.35 -8.48 20.36
C GLY A 91 -4.69 -7.56 19.19
N ARG A 92 -5.75 -7.92 18.44
CA ARG A 92 -6.18 -7.17 17.26
C ARG A 92 -6.70 -5.77 17.63
N PRO A 93 -6.51 -4.76 16.76
CA PRO A 93 -7.12 -3.47 16.96
C PRO A 93 -8.63 -3.61 17.19
N LYS A 94 -9.14 -2.93 18.22
CA LYS A 94 -10.58 -2.93 18.49
C LYS A 94 -11.33 -2.32 17.30
N PRO A 95 -12.51 -2.84 16.91
CA PRO A 95 -13.28 -2.34 15.78
C PRO A 95 -13.46 -0.82 15.73
N PRO A 96 -13.70 -0.11 16.85
CA PRO A 96 -13.79 1.35 16.83
C PRO A 96 -12.50 2.05 16.37
N ALA A 97 -11.33 1.53 16.75
CA ALA A 97 -10.05 2.10 16.33
C ALA A 97 -9.80 1.88 14.83
N ALA A 98 -10.15 0.72 14.30
CA ALA A 98 -10.06 0.43 12.88
C ALA A 98 -10.99 1.34 12.06
N ILE A 99 -12.23 1.53 12.51
CA ILE A 99 -13.18 2.44 11.87
C ILE A 99 -12.65 3.88 11.90
N ALA A 100 -12.16 4.34 13.06
CA ALA A 100 -11.59 5.67 13.20
C ALA A 100 -10.40 5.91 12.26
N ALA A 101 -9.53 4.90 12.09
CA ALA A 101 -8.40 4.97 11.16
C ALA A 101 -8.88 5.13 9.70
N VAL A 102 -9.89 4.36 9.28
CA VAL A 102 -10.45 4.45 7.92
C VAL A 102 -11.13 5.81 7.70
N VAL A 103 -11.90 6.30 8.66
CA VAL A 103 -12.57 7.61 8.56
C VAL A 103 -11.52 8.74 8.48
N ALA A 104 -10.51 8.71 9.36
CA ALA A 104 -9.44 9.70 9.33
C ALA A 104 -8.67 9.68 8.01
N ALA A 105 -8.34 8.48 7.50
CA ALA A 105 -7.67 8.31 6.20
C ALA A 105 -8.50 8.92 5.05
N SER A 106 -9.81 8.67 5.03
CA SER A 106 -10.72 9.19 4.02
C SER A 106 -10.82 10.73 4.08
N ALA A 107 -10.87 11.31 5.29
CA ALA A 107 -10.91 12.74 5.49
C ALA A 107 -9.59 13.42 5.06
N VAL A 108 -8.43 12.83 5.40
CA VAL A 108 -7.12 13.35 4.99
C VAL A 108 -6.95 13.25 3.47
N ALA A 109 -7.37 12.15 2.86
CA ALA A 109 -7.30 11.96 1.41
C ALA A 109 -8.17 12.96 0.62
N ALA A 110 -9.19 13.52 1.24
CA ALA A 110 -9.99 14.61 0.65
C ALA A 110 -9.22 15.94 0.53
N HIS A 111 -8.05 16.05 1.14
CA HIS A 111 -7.20 17.24 1.10
C HIS A 111 -5.88 16.99 0.35
N PRO A 112 -5.82 17.12 -0.99
CA PRO A 112 -4.68 16.70 -1.82
C PRO A 112 -3.33 17.30 -1.41
N ARG A 113 -3.33 18.50 -0.80
CA ARG A 113 -2.09 19.19 -0.39
C ARG A 113 -1.38 18.53 0.80
N SER A 114 -2.10 17.79 1.63
CA SER A 114 -1.56 17.14 2.83
C SER A 114 -1.35 15.64 2.65
N THR A 115 -1.89 15.05 1.58
CA THR A 115 -1.92 13.60 1.40
C THR A 115 -0.53 12.99 1.29
N ASP A 116 0.38 13.58 0.50
CA ASP A 116 1.73 13.06 0.33
C ASP A 116 2.51 13.07 1.65
N ALA A 117 2.40 14.16 2.42
CA ALA A 117 3.01 14.25 3.75
C ALA A 117 2.39 13.25 4.73
N ALA A 118 1.07 13.09 4.70
CA ALA A 118 0.38 12.12 5.53
C ALA A 118 0.77 10.68 5.19
N GLN A 119 0.93 10.34 3.92
CA GLN A 119 1.41 9.03 3.48
C GLN A 119 2.85 8.79 3.92
N ALA A 120 3.73 9.77 3.82
CA ALA A 120 5.11 9.66 4.31
C ALA A 120 5.16 9.43 5.82
N VAL A 121 4.37 10.16 6.60
CA VAL A 121 4.26 9.98 8.05
C VAL A 121 3.67 8.61 8.40
N ALA A 122 2.56 8.23 7.79
CA ALA A 122 1.92 6.94 8.03
C ALA A 122 2.84 5.76 7.65
N GLY A 123 3.55 5.88 6.53
CA GLY A 123 4.54 4.89 6.09
C GLY A 123 5.72 4.78 7.07
N GLY A 124 6.22 5.92 7.57
CA GLY A 124 7.27 5.96 8.60
C GLY A 124 6.83 5.32 9.92
N LEU A 125 5.60 5.60 10.36
CA LEU A 125 5.03 4.98 11.57
C LEU A 125 4.83 3.47 11.40
N ALA A 126 4.33 3.02 10.25
CA ALA A 126 4.17 1.61 9.94
C ALA A 126 5.53 0.89 9.93
N ALA A 127 6.55 1.48 9.29
CA ALA A 127 7.90 0.93 9.28
C ALA A 127 8.52 0.86 10.69
N ALA A 128 8.36 1.91 11.50
CA ALA A 128 8.84 1.93 12.87
C ALA A 128 8.13 0.87 13.75
N ALA A 129 6.82 0.70 13.55
CA ALA A 129 6.04 -0.32 14.24
C ALA A 129 6.48 -1.74 13.86
N GLU A 130 6.76 -1.99 12.57
CA GLU A 130 7.32 -3.27 12.10
C GLU A 130 8.69 -3.57 12.71
N VAL A 131 9.59 -2.57 12.72
CA VAL A 131 10.92 -2.72 13.34
C VAL A 131 10.78 -3.02 14.84
N ARG A 132 9.90 -2.28 15.55
CA ARG A 132 9.62 -2.53 16.97
C ARG A 132 9.09 -3.94 17.21
N ARG A 133 8.17 -4.40 16.37
CA ARG A 133 7.64 -5.77 16.43
C ARG A 133 8.76 -6.78 16.24
N PHE A 134 9.61 -6.59 15.24
CA PHE A 134 10.78 -7.43 14.99
C PHE A 134 11.70 -7.55 16.22
N VAL A 135 12.10 -6.41 16.79
CA VAL A 135 13.00 -6.37 17.96
C VAL A 135 12.37 -7.07 19.18
N ARG A 136 11.06 -6.89 19.39
CA ARG A 136 10.36 -7.46 20.56
C ARG A 136 10.05 -8.94 20.45
N GLN A 137 9.80 -9.44 19.24
CA GLN A 137 9.43 -10.84 19.00
C GLN A 137 10.60 -11.76 18.65
N GLY A 138 11.83 -11.25 18.72
CA GLY A 138 13.02 -12.04 18.47
C GLY A 138 13.19 -12.49 17.01
N GLY A 139 12.62 -11.75 16.07
CA GLY A 139 12.82 -11.97 14.65
C GLY A 139 12.15 -13.25 14.08
N PRO A 140 10.82 -13.34 14.08
CA PRO A 140 10.14 -14.44 13.41
C PRO A 140 10.57 -14.54 11.94
N ARG A 141 10.65 -15.78 11.43
CA ARG A 141 11.09 -16.06 10.04
C ARG A 141 10.42 -15.18 8.99
N GLU A 142 9.17 -14.81 9.24
CA GLU A 142 8.38 -13.98 8.34
C GLU A 142 8.92 -12.57 8.19
N VAL A 143 9.53 -12.01 9.23
CA VAL A 143 10.17 -10.67 9.15
C VAL A 143 11.39 -10.73 8.25
N PHE A 144 12.15 -11.82 8.24
CA PHE A 144 13.26 -12.00 7.30
C PHE A 144 12.81 -12.07 5.84
N VAL A 145 11.55 -12.40 5.58
CA VAL A 145 10.96 -12.35 4.24
C VAL A 145 10.39 -10.96 3.96
N ALA A 146 9.66 -10.38 4.92
CA ALA A 146 8.98 -9.09 4.71
C ALA A 146 9.95 -7.92 4.58
N LEU A 147 11.02 -7.85 5.39
CA LEU A 147 11.98 -6.73 5.34
C LEU A 147 12.69 -6.60 3.98
N PRO A 148 13.25 -7.68 3.37
CA PRO A 148 13.80 -7.60 2.02
C PRO A 148 12.77 -7.17 0.99
N LEU A 149 11.54 -7.66 1.06
CA LEU A 149 10.46 -7.26 0.15
C LEU A 149 10.10 -5.78 0.32
N TRP A 150 10.00 -5.28 1.57
CA TRP A 150 9.77 -3.87 1.82
C TRP A 150 10.91 -2.99 1.33
N SER A 151 12.16 -3.39 1.56
CA SER A 151 13.35 -2.66 1.10
C SER A 151 13.41 -2.61 -0.42
N ALA A 152 13.20 -3.74 -1.09
CA ALA A 152 13.13 -3.82 -2.54
C ALA A 152 11.97 -2.98 -3.10
N GLY A 153 10.80 -3.09 -2.47
CA GLY A 153 9.62 -2.29 -2.83
C GLY A 153 9.86 -0.79 -2.71
N LEU A 154 10.46 -0.35 -1.60
CA LEU A 154 10.81 1.06 -1.40
C LEU A 154 11.82 1.55 -2.46
N ALA A 155 12.84 0.75 -2.76
CA ALA A 155 13.82 1.09 -3.81
C ALA A 155 13.12 1.23 -5.18
N LEU A 156 12.25 0.29 -5.55
CA LEU A 156 11.46 0.35 -6.78
C LEU A 156 10.55 1.58 -6.81
N HIS A 157 9.90 1.92 -5.69
CA HIS A 157 9.06 3.10 -5.58
C HIS A 157 9.87 4.39 -5.77
N VAL A 158 10.96 4.56 -5.01
CA VAL A 158 11.73 5.81 -5.02
C VAL A 158 12.48 5.99 -6.32
N LEU A 159 13.22 4.96 -6.76
CA LEU A 159 14.07 5.04 -7.97
C LEU A 159 13.27 4.93 -9.27
N GLY A 160 12.04 4.43 -9.20
CA GLY A 160 11.13 4.32 -10.34
C GLY A 160 10.25 5.54 -10.58
N ARG A 161 10.28 6.58 -9.72
CA ARG A 161 9.48 7.80 -9.91
C ARG A 161 9.96 8.60 -11.12
N THR A 162 9.06 9.43 -11.64
CA THR A 162 9.37 10.38 -12.73
C THR A 162 10.63 11.19 -12.40
N GLY A 163 11.58 11.21 -13.33
CA GLY A 163 12.86 11.89 -13.16
C GLY A 163 13.91 11.11 -12.39
N GLN A 164 13.61 9.91 -11.88
CA GLN A 164 14.57 9.05 -11.18
C GLN A 164 15.25 8.04 -12.13
N PRO A 165 16.40 7.45 -11.73
CA PRO A 165 17.24 6.64 -12.62
C PRO A 165 16.55 5.44 -13.27
N TRP A 166 15.54 4.86 -12.64
CA TRP A 166 14.84 3.68 -13.16
C TRP A 166 13.55 4.04 -13.89
N CYS A 167 13.25 5.32 -14.05
CA CYS A 167 12.09 5.77 -14.81
C CYS A 167 12.29 5.53 -16.31
N ARG A 168 11.45 4.69 -16.89
CA ARG A 168 11.37 4.42 -18.33
C ARG A 168 9.91 4.46 -18.76
N PRO A 169 9.37 5.63 -19.15
CA PRO A 169 7.94 5.84 -19.33
C PRO A 169 7.25 4.89 -20.31
N ASP A 170 7.98 4.40 -21.30
CA ASP A 170 7.47 3.54 -22.37
C ASP A 170 7.82 2.06 -22.19
N ALA A 171 8.50 1.69 -21.09
CA ALA A 171 8.83 0.30 -20.82
C ALA A 171 7.58 -0.51 -20.46
N THR A 172 7.53 -1.76 -20.87
CA THR A 172 6.47 -2.71 -20.48
C THR A 172 6.58 -3.05 -18.98
N LEU A 173 7.81 -3.20 -18.48
CA LEU A 173 8.07 -3.41 -17.07
C LEU A 173 8.35 -2.07 -16.40
N GLN A 174 7.39 -1.62 -15.63
CA GLN A 174 7.46 -0.37 -14.87
C GLN A 174 7.97 -0.66 -13.45
N ALA A 175 8.89 0.16 -12.94
CA ALA A 175 9.38 0.02 -11.58
C ALA A 175 8.25 0.21 -10.55
N HIS A 176 7.32 1.12 -10.80
CA HIS A 176 6.15 1.34 -9.95
C HIS A 176 5.22 0.12 -9.96
N ALA A 177 4.99 -0.51 -11.11
CA ALA A 177 4.23 -1.75 -11.21
C ALA A 177 4.91 -2.91 -10.45
N ALA A 178 6.23 -3.02 -10.55
CA ALA A 178 7.00 -3.99 -9.76
C ALA A 178 6.90 -3.72 -8.25
N TRP A 179 6.90 -2.43 -7.84
CA TRP A 179 6.66 -2.04 -6.45
C TRP A 179 5.29 -2.51 -5.95
N HIS A 180 4.21 -2.41 -6.73
CA HIS A 180 2.90 -2.93 -6.35
C HIS A 180 2.95 -4.43 -6.03
N VAL A 181 3.59 -5.22 -6.89
CA VAL A 181 3.68 -6.67 -6.70
C VAL A 181 4.51 -7.03 -5.47
N VAL A 182 5.68 -6.39 -5.32
CA VAL A 182 6.61 -6.68 -4.22
C VAL A 182 6.03 -6.26 -2.87
N SER A 183 5.40 -5.08 -2.79
CA SER A 183 4.79 -4.61 -1.54
C SER A 183 3.50 -5.38 -1.19
N ALA A 184 2.71 -5.78 -2.20
CA ALA A 184 1.59 -6.70 -1.97
C ALA A 184 2.07 -8.06 -1.42
N ALA A 185 3.18 -8.60 -1.95
CA ALA A 185 3.80 -9.82 -1.43
C ALA A 185 4.32 -9.64 0.01
N ALA A 186 4.90 -8.46 0.34
CA ALA A 186 5.33 -8.15 1.69
C ALA A 186 4.15 -8.16 2.68
N LEU A 187 3.04 -7.50 2.32
CA LEU A 187 1.81 -7.49 3.13
C LEU A 187 1.20 -8.90 3.26
N TRP A 188 1.17 -9.64 2.16
CA TRP A 188 0.68 -11.01 2.15
C TRP A 188 1.54 -11.97 2.99
N SER A 189 2.85 -11.79 3.04
CA SER A 189 3.75 -12.62 3.85
C SER A 189 3.38 -12.58 5.34
N ARG A 190 2.69 -11.52 5.79
CA ARG A 190 2.13 -11.40 7.16
C ARG A 190 1.01 -12.39 7.47
N ARG A 191 0.52 -13.16 6.50
CA ARG A 191 -0.49 -14.22 6.71
C ARG A 191 -0.08 -15.29 7.71
N ARG A 192 1.21 -15.39 8.01
CA ARG A 192 1.77 -16.43 8.88
C ARG A 192 2.03 -15.98 10.33
N PHE A 193 1.57 -14.78 10.68
CA PHE A 193 1.73 -14.18 12.02
C PHE A 193 0.48 -14.28 12.86
#